data_155bf0619242beab9210bb2e6de4c5e4
#
_entry.id   155bf0619242beab9210bb2e6de4c5e4
#
_cell.length_a   1.000
_cell.length_b   1.000
_cell.length_c   1.000
_cell.angle_alpha   90.00
_cell.angle_beta   90.00
_cell.angle_gamma   90.00
#
_symmetry.space_group_name_H-M   'P 1'
#
loop_
_entity.id
_entity.type
_entity.pdbx_description
1 polymer ?
#
loop_
_entity_poly.entity_id
_entity_poly.type
_entity_poly.pdbx_seq_one_letter_code
_entity_poly.pdbx_strand_id
1 'polypeptide(L)'
;MKRILFLVVLALAITALASAQSAIVTSVSGKVEYRSGSGSWQTVTEGLEIPLNATISTGFSASATLEIASSTVEVSQLTRLTVEELADDGSTVSTDVFVPVGRARATVTEPANRSTDFRVRTAQSTAAVRGTEFETNGWQISVSEGIVEFADLVGQSRTVGATQISVVTDGAPSNPLDELDRRANVGDDGGPGDFADGPGDSGYITVRWD
;
A
#
# COMPACT_ATOMS: atom_id res chain seq x y z
N MET A 1 -42.88 38.47 -12.30
CA MET A 1 -42.97 37.06 -11.83
C MET A 1 -42.27 36.06 -12.73
N LYS A 2 -42.46 36.05 -14.07
CA LYS A 2 -41.76 35.08 -14.96
C LYS A 2 -40.23 35.17 -14.94
N ARG A 3 -39.63 36.35 -14.80
CA ARG A 3 -38.16 36.54 -14.76
C ARG A 3 -37.53 36.05 -13.44
N ILE A 4 -38.27 36.16 -12.32
CA ILE A 4 -37.81 35.65 -11.02
C ILE A 4 -37.89 34.14 -10.99
N LEU A 5 -38.92 33.53 -11.60
CA LEU A 5 -39.05 32.09 -11.72
C LEU A 5 -37.91 31.48 -12.57
N PHE A 6 -37.48 32.18 -13.62
CA PHE A 6 -36.35 31.72 -14.48
C PHE A 6 -35.01 31.78 -13.76
N LEU A 7 -34.79 32.79 -12.90
CA LEU A 7 -33.57 32.89 -12.07
C LEU A 7 -33.53 31.84 -10.97
N VAL A 8 -34.66 31.46 -10.39
CA VAL A 8 -34.73 30.39 -9.37
C VAL A 8 -34.49 29.02 -10.00
N VAL A 9 -35.04 28.78 -11.21
CA VAL A 9 -34.78 27.52 -11.94
C VAL A 9 -33.31 27.41 -12.40
N LEU A 10 -32.70 28.52 -12.83
CA LEU A 10 -31.30 28.55 -13.20
C LEU A 10 -30.37 28.36 -11.97
N ALA A 11 -30.72 28.89 -10.80
CA ALA A 11 -29.96 28.70 -9.56
C ALA A 11 -30.06 27.25 -9.02
N LEU A 12 -31.16 26.55 -9.30
CA LEU A 12 -31.33 25.14 -8.91
C LEU A 12 -30.59 24.18 -9.83
N ALA A 13 -30.21 24.60 -11.04
CA ALA A 13 -29.48 23.77 -12.01
C ALA A 13 -27.95 23.71 -11.75
N ILE A 14 -27.43 24.51 -10.83
CA ILE A 14 -26.02 24.52 -10.43
C ILE A 14 -25.83 23.71 -9.12
N THR A 15 -26.54 22.61 -8.95
CA THR A 15 -26.07 21.58 -8.05
C THR A 15 -24.92 20.91 -8.76
N ALA A 16 -23.70 21.40 -8.52
CA ALA A 16 -22.49 20.74 -8.93
C ALA A 16 -22.59 19.28 -8.48
N LEU A 17 -22.54 18.37 -9.43
CA LEU A 17 -22.27 16.97 -9.19
C LEU A 17 -20.87 16.93 -8.54
N ALA A 18 -20.82 17.08 -7.23
CA ALA A 18 -19.65 16.73 -6.47
C ALA A 18 -19.51 15.21 -6.67
N SER A 19 -18.70 14.81 -7.64
CA SER A 19 -18.30 13.41 -7.78
C SER A 19 -17.70 13.01 -6.44
N ALA A 20 -18.39 12.15 -5.70
CA ALA A 20 -17.84 11.61 -4.48
C ALA A 20 -16.57 10.85 -4.90
N GLN A 21 -15.43 11.33 -4.43
CA GLN A 21 -14.18 10.66 -4.66
C GLN A 21 -14.19 9.37 -3.82
N SER A 22 -14.13 8.23 -4.49
CA SER A 22 -14.22 6.91 -3.88
C SER A 22 -13.25 5.95 -4.56
N ALA A 23 -12.85 4.92 -3.83
CA ALA A 23 -12.18 3.78 -4.41
C ALA A 23 -13.21 2.74 -4.81
N ILE A 24 -13.04 2.11 -5.96
CA ILE A 24 -13.94 1.07 -6.46
C ILE A 24 -13.31 -0.29 -6.21
N VAL A 25 -14.07 -1.20 -5.63
CA VAL A 25 -13.63 -2.59 -5.42
C VAL A 25 -13.82 -3.36 -6.72
N THR A 26 -12.73 -3.82 -7.32
CA THR A 26 -12.77 -4.58 -8.59
C THR A 26 -12.68 -6.07 -8.39
N SER A 27 -12.16 -6.54 -7.25
CA SER A 27 -12.12 -7.96 -6.91
C SER A 27 -12.13 -8.18 -5.41
N VAL A 28 -12.73 -9.29 -4.96
CA VAL A 28 -12.77 -9.71 -3.55
C VAL A 28 -12.59 -11.20 -3.45
N SER A 29 -11.73 -11.64 -2.55
CA SER A 29 -11.59 -13.06 -2.18
C SER A 29 -11.59 -13.20 -0.67
N GLY A 30 -12.34 -14.17 -0.15
CA GLY A 30 -12.43 -14.41 1.29
C GLY A 30 -13.22 -13.35 2.05
N LYS A 31 -12.94 -13.20 3.35
CA LYS A 31 -13.63 -12.25 4.22
C LYS A 31 -12.98 -10.88 4.15
N VAL A 32 -13.66 -9.92 3.52
CA VAL A 32 -13.26 -8.52 3.45
C VAL A 32 -14.40 -7.65 3.98
N GLU A 33 -14.06 -6.72 4.86
CA GLU A 33 -15.00 -5.81 5.49
C GLU A 33 -14.48 -4.37 5.38
N TYR A 34 -15.39 -3.39 5.38
CA TYR A 34 -15.03 -1.98 5.49
C TYR A 34 -15.86 -1.30 6.56
N ARG A 35 -15.35 -0.16 7.04
CA ARG A 35 -16.00 0.66 8.04
C ARG A 35 -15.72 2.14 7.80
N SER A 36 -16.77 2.96 7.76
CA SER A 36 -16.65 4.42 7.75
C SER A 36 -16.72 4.96 9.17
N GLY A 37 -15.70 5.70 9.57
CA GLY A 37 -15.60 6.31 10.90
C GLY A 37 -15.81 5.31 12.04
N SER A 38 -16.75 5.60 12.95
CA SER A 38 -17.11 4.77 14.09
C SER A 38 -18.27 3.81 13.81
N GLY A 39 -18.70 3.65 12.56
CA GLY A 39 -19.79 2.77 12.16
C GLY A 39 -19.49 1.29 12.38
N SER A 40 -20.45 0.41 12.06
CA SER A 40 -20.26 -1.03 12.05
C SER A 40 -19.47 -1.49 10.84
N TRP A 41 -18.78 -2.63 10.98
CA TRP A 41 -18.15 -3.31 9.85
C TRP A 41 -19.22 -3.86 8.88
N GLN A 42 -19.00 -3.66 7.61
CA GLN A 42 -19.86 -4.10 6.53
C GLN A 42 -19.06 -4.95 5.55
N THR A 43 -19.70 -5.99 5.00
CA THR A 43 -19.05 -6.86 4.03
C THR A 43 -18.78 -6.10 2.72
N VAL A 44 -17.59 -6.28 2.18
CA VAL A 44 -17.18 -5.74 0.87
C VAL A 44 -17.59 -6.71 -0.23
N THR A 45 -18.11 -6.17 -1.33
CA THR A 45 -18.42 -6.91 -2.57
C THR A 45 -17.81 -6.21 -3.77
N GLU A 46 -17.63 -6.94 -4.87
CA GLU A 46 -17.21 -6.34 -6.14
C GLU A 46 -18.18 -5.24 -6.59
N GLY A 47 -17.65 -4.19 -7.18
CA GLY A 47 -18.41 -3.01 -7.61
C GLY A 47 -18.78 -2.04 -6.48
N LEU A 48 -18.44 -2.36 -5.23
CA LEU A 48 -18.72 -1.45 -4.10
C LEU A 48 -17.79 -0.23 -4.17
N GLU A 49 -18.38 0.95 -4.02
CA GLU A 49 -17.63 2.18 -3.83
C GLU A 49 -17.29 2.38 -2.35
N ILE A 50 -16.02 2.46 -2.05
CA ILE A 50 -15.51 2.71 -0.70
C ILE A 50 -15.24 4.22 -0.58
N PRO A 51 -15.94 4.93 0.31
CA PRO A 51 -15.72 6.36 0.49
C PRO A 51 -14.35 6.65 1.11
N LEU A 52 -13.82 7.85 0.87
CA LEU A 52 -12.60 8.33 1.52
C LEU A 52 -12.71 8.22 3.04
N ASN A 53 -11.59 7.97 3.69
CA ASN A 53 -11.45 7.76 5.13
C ASN A 53 -12.21 6.54 5.69
N ALA A 54 -12.75 5.67 4.81
CA ALA A 54 -13.22 4.37 5.26
C ALA A 54 -12.04 3.37 5.34
N THR A 55 -12.02 2.59 6.40
CA THR A 55 -11.01 1.55 6.60
C THR A 55 -11.50 0.23 6.03
N ILE A 56 -10.72 -0.38 5.15
CA ILE A 56 -10.89 -1.73 4.64
C ILE A 56 -10.05 -2.68 5.49
N SER A 57 -10.57 -3.86 5.78
CA SER A 57 -9.88 -4.91 6.53
C SER A 57 -10.07 -6.25 5.84
N THR A 58 -8.97 -6.90 5.47
CA THR A 58 -8.95 -8.27 4.95
C THR A 58 -8.68 -9.27 6.07
N GLY A 59 -9.40 -10.38 6.04
CA GLY A 59 -9.23 -11.48 6.97
C GLY A 59 -8.09 -12.42 6.58
N PHE A 60 -8.05 -13.57 7.25
CA PHE A 60 -7.11 -14.65 6.91
C PHE A 60 -7.49 -15.26 5.54
N SER A 61 -6.50 -15.52 4.68
CA SER A 61 -6.68 -16.01 3.31
C SER A 61 -7.64 -15.16 2.46
N ALA A 62 -7.73 -13.85 2.75
CA ALA A 62 -8.58 -12.92 2.04
C ALA A 62 -7.75 -11.86 1.31
N SER A 63 -8.30 -11.32 0.25
CA SER A 63 -7.71 -10.21 -0.51
C SER A 63 -8.78 -9.35 -1.15
N ALA A 64 -8.43 -8.13 -1.49
CA ALA A 64 -9.27 -7.24 -2.30
C ALA A 64 -8.40 -6.45 -3.27
N THR A 65 -8.96 -6.08 -4.41
CA THR A 65 -8.35 -5.17 -5.36
C THR A 65 -9.21 -3.91 -5.45
N LEU A 66 -8.56 -2.77 -5.32
CA LEU A 66 -9.19 -1.45 -5.40
C LEU A 66 -8.68 -0.72 -6.63
N GLU A 67 -9.58 -0.10 -7.36
CA GLU A 67 -9.26 0.91 -8.36
C GLU A 67 -9.42 2.29 -7.72
N ILE A 68 -8.36 3.09 -7.75
CA ILE A 68 -8.29 4.43 -7.17
C ILE A 68 -7.79 5.37 -8.26
N ALA A 69 -8.67 6.17 -8.82
CA ALA A 69 -8.42 6.95 -10.04
C ALA A 69 -7.92 6.04 -11.19
N SER A 70 -6.68 6.23 -11.66
CA SER A 70 -6.04 5.41 -12.71
C SER A 70 -5.11 4.33 -12.15
N SER A 71 -5.08 4.13 -10.85
CA SER A 71 -4.17 3.22 -10.16
C SER A 71 -4.91 2.06 -9.52
N THR A 72 -4.23 0.93 -9.37
CA THR A 72 -4.77 -0.27 -8.74
C THR A 72 -4.00 -0.59 -7.47
N VAL A 73 -4.72 -0.93 -6.40
CA VAL A 73 -4.12 -1.36 -5.12
C VAL A 73 -4.66 -2.73 -4.74
N GLU A 74 -3.79 -3.72 -4.71
CA GLU A 74 -4.09 -5.05 -4.17
C GLU A 74 -3.82 -5.08 -2.67
N VAL A 75 -4.83 -5.43 -1.90
CA VAL A 75 -4.79 -5.53 -0.44
C VAL A 75 -4.66 -7.00 -0.07
N SER A 76 -3.52 -7.41 0.44
CA SER A 76 -3.25 -8.80 0.84
C SER A 76 -4.00 -9.18 2.12
N GLN A 77 -3.93 -10.46 2.49
CA GLN A 77 -4.55 -10.94 3.74
C GLN A 77 -4.01 -10.22 4.99
N LEU A 78 -4.83 -10.14 6.03
CA LEU A 78 -4.50 -9.55 7.34
C LEU A 78 -4.02 -8.09 7.23
N THR A 79 -4.58 -7.36 6.28
CA THR A 79 -4.21 -5.98 5.98
C THR A 79 -5.34 -5.03 6.35
N ARG A 80 -4.98 -3.86 6.86
CA ARG A 80 -5.87 -2.70 6.95
C ARG A 80 -5.37 -1.61 6.02
N LEU A 81 -6.31 -0.98 5.34
CA LEU A 81 -6.04 0.08 4.39
C LEU A 81 -7.11 1.16 4.47
N THR A 82 -6.70 2.42 4.37
CA THR A 82 -7.58 3.57 4.28
C THR A 82 -7.11 4.46 3.13
N VAL A 83 -8.01 4.86 2.22
CA VAL A 83 -7.73 5.91 1.23
C VAL A 83 -8.05 7.24 1.89
N GLU A 84 -7.04 8.02 2.22
CA GLU A 84 -7.21 9.25 3.00
C GLU A 84 -7.38 10.48 2.12
N GLU A 85 -6.73 10.46 0.95
CA GLU A 85 -6.85 11.53 -0.04
C GLU A 85 -7.02 10.96 -1.44
N LEU A 86 -7.90 11.58 -2.19
CA LEU A 86 -8.02 11.43 -3.64
C LEU A 86 -8.46 12.79 -4.17
N ALA A 87 -7.55 13.50 -4.80
CA ALA A 87 -7.79 14.83 -5.35
C ALA A 87 -7.35 14.87 -6.82
N ASP A 88 -8.14 15.55 -7.64
CA ASP A 88 -7.83 15.81 -9.05
C ASP A 88 -8.02 17.32 -9.31
N ASP A 89 -6.93 18.02 -9.54
CA ASP A 89 -6.94 19.46 -9.85
C ASP A 89 -6.94 19.75 -11.37
N GLY A 90 -7.10 18.71 -12.18
CA GLY A 90 -7.07 18.77 -13.65
C GLY A 90 -5.66 18.66 -14.24
N SER A 91 -4.60 18.89 -13.47
CA SER A 91 -3.19 18.73 -13.85
C SER A 91 -2.52 17.57 -13.15
N THR A 92 -2.88 17.35 -11.90
CA THR A 92 -2.30 16.31 -11.03
C THR A 92 -3.40 15.52 -10.35
N VAL A 93 -3.23 14.20 -10.30
CA VAL A 93 -4.04 13.30 -9.50
C VAL A 93 -3.24 12.93 -8.24
N SER A 94 -3.69 13.40 -7.09
CA SER A 94 -3.08 13.11 -5.79
C SER A 94 -3.84 12.02 -5.08
N THR A 95 -3.13 11.01 -4.60
CA THR A 95 -3.70 9.88 -3.85
C THR A 95 -2.82 9.60 -2.64
N ASP A 96 -3.43 9.53 -1.46
CA ASP A 96 -2.76 9.11 -0.23
C ASP A 96 -3.47 7.90 0.37
N VAL A 97 -2.72 6.81 0.52
CA VAL A 97 -3.18 5.53 1.05
C VAL A 97 -2.43 5.22 2.34
N PHE A 98 -3.15 4.97 3.42
CA PHE A 98 -2.58 4.58 4.69
C PHE A 98 -2.77 3.08 4.97
N VAL A 99 -1.66 2.37 5.20
CA VAL A 99 -1.61 0.93 5.49
C VAL A 99 -0.93 0.73 6.86
N PRO A 100 -1.66 0.84 7.97
CA PRO A 100 -1.09 0.70 9.31
C PRO A 100 -0.56 -0.71 9.61
N VAL A 101 -1.11 -1.73 8.96
CA VAL A 101 -0.72 -3.13 9.15
C VAL A 101 -1.03 -3.95 7.90
N GLY A 102 -0.17 -4.90 7.60
CA GLY A 102 -0.31 -5.84 6.51
C GLY A 102 0.55 -5.49 5.29
N ARG A 103 0.06 -5.82 4.10
CA ARG A 103 0.79 -5.70 2.84
C ARG A 103 -0.13 -5.19 1.73
N ALA A 104 0.39 -4.26 0.95
CA ALA A 104 -0.28 -3.75 -0.24
C ALA A 104 0.68 -3.74 -1.43
N ARG A 105 0.16 -4.10 -2.61
CA ARG A 105 0.83 -3.90 -3.90
C ARG A 105 0.07 -2.82 -4.64
N ALA A 106 0.80 -1.85 -5.18
CA ALA A 106 0.23 -0.78 -5.98
C ALA A 106 0.81 -0.81 -7.39
N THR A 107 -0.07 -0.69 -8.37
CA THR A 107 0.27 -0.42 -9.76
C THR A 107 -0.24 0.98 -10.08
N VAL A 108 0.67 1.93 -10.10
CA VAL A 108 0.38 3.35 -10.31
C VAL A 108 0.55 3.69 -11.76
N THR A 109 -0.52 4.15 -12.40
CA THR A 109 -0.52 4.55 -13.80
C THR A 109 -0.57 6.05 -13.91
N GLU A 110 0.34 6.63 -14.68
CA GLU A 110 0.33 8.05 -14.99
C GLU A 110 -0.62 8.31 -16.16
N PRO A 111 -1.71 9.09 -15.96
CA PRO A 111 -2.64 9.39 -17.04
C PRO A 111 -1.98 10.27 -18.10
N ALA A 112 -2.39 10.12 -19.36
CA ALA A 112 -1.90 10.98 -20.43
C ALA A 112 -2.18 12.47 -20.15
N ASN A 113 -1.15 13.31 -20.26
CA ASN A 113 -1.19 14.76 -20.00
C ASN A 113 -1.50 15.19 -18.57
N ARG A 114 -1.31 14.32 -17.58
CA ARG A 114 -1.46 14.64 -16.16
C ARG A 114 -0.31 14.02 -15.37
N SER A 115 0.04 14.64 -14.26
CA SER A 115 0.97 14.06 -13.30
C SER A 115 0.20 13.23 -12.26
N THR A 116 0.88 12.25 -11.68
CA THR A 116 0.37 11.48 -10.53
C THR A 116 1.29 11.74 -9.34
N ASP A 117 0.69 12.04 -8.18
CA ASP A 117 1.36 12.05 -6.88
C ASP A 117 0.69 10.96 -6.02
N PHE A 118 1.26 9.78 -6.02
CA PHE A 118 0.71 8.64 -5.30
C PHE A 118 1.60 8.29 -4.11
N ARG A 119 1.02 8.27 -2.92
CA ARG A 119 1.71 7.96 -1.67
C ARG A 119 1.08 6.77 -0.98
N VAL A 120 1.93 5.87 -0.50
CA VAL A 120 1.54 4.84 0.46
C VAL A 120 2.28 5.11 1.75
N ARG A 121 1.52 5.46 2.78
CA ARG A 121 2.04 5.64 4.15
C ARG A 121 1.75 4.41 4.98
N THR A 122 2.69 4.05 5.81
CA THR A 122 2.59 2.94 6.75
C THR A 122 2.90 3.43 8.17
N ALA A 123 2.89 2.53 9.13
CA ALA A 123 3.33 2.85 10.49
C ALA A 123 4.86 3.05 10.61
N GLN A 124 5.66 2.70 9.60
CA GLN A 124 7.12 2.72 9.63
C GLN A 124 7.76 3.55 8.52
N SER A 125 7.06 3.74 7.41
CA SER A 125 7.65 4.32 6.21
C SER A 125 6.61 5.00 5.31
N THR A 126 7.11 5.76 4.35
CA THR A 126 6.33 6.36 3.26
C THR A 126 6.97 6.01 1.93
N ALA A 127 6.17 5.57 0.98
CA ALA A 127 6.55 5.40 -0.41
C ALA A 127 5.84 6.44 -1.27
N ALA A 128 6.60 7.28 -1.97
CA ALA A 128 6.08 8.26 -2.93
C ALA A 128 6.50 7.85 -4.35
N VAL A 129 5.54 7.84 -5.28
CA VAL A 129 5.74 7.24 -6.60
C VAL A 129 5.06 8.02 -7.72
N ARG A 130 5.59 7.83 -8.93
CA ARG A 130 4.98 8.25 -10.19
C ARG A 130 5.17 7.14 -11.21
N GLY A 131 4.06 6.52 -11.67
CA GLY A 131 4.13 5.47 -12.70
C GLY A 131 4.99 4.27 -12.31
N THR A 132 4.61 3.53 -11.29
CA THR A 132 5.45 2.50 -10.64
C THR A 132 4.62 1.32 -10.21
N GLU A 133 5.17 0.11 -10.31
CA GLU A 133 4.63 -1.08 -9.67
C GLU A 133 5.53 -1.49 -8.50
N PHE A 134 4.95 -1.59 -7.31
CA PHE A 134 5.68 -1.93 -6.08
C PHE A 134 4.79 -2.64 -5.06
N GLU A 135 5.44 -3.32 -4.12
CA GLU A 135 4.79 -3.94 -2.96
C GLU A 135 5.49 -3.46 -1.68
N THR A 136 4.70 -3.17 -0.65
CA THR A 136 5.23 -2.82 0.67
C THR A 136 4.45 -3.48 1.80
N ASN A 137 5.16 -3.79 2.89
CA ASN A 137 4.58 -4.22 4.17
C ASN A 137 4.91 -3.23 5.31
N GLY A 138 5.39 -2.04 4.93
CA GLY A 138 5.79 -0.99 5.85
C GLY A 138 7.26 -1.01 6.27
N TRP A 139 7.85 -2.17 6.46
CA TRP A 139 9.28 -2.32 6.74
C TRP A 139 10.12 -2.46 5.49
N GLN A 140 9.55 -3.05 4.47
CA GLN A 140 10.21 -3.38 3.22
C GLN A 140 9.40 -2.84 2.05
N ILE A 141 10.09 -2.35 1.04
CA ILE A 141 9.55 -2.10 -0.27
C ILE A 141 10.29 -2.94 -1.32
N SER A 142 9.54 -3.48 -2.26
CA SER A 142 10.03 -4.17 -3.46
C SER A 142 9.44 -3.51 -4.69
N VAL A 143 10.26 -3.01 -5.58
CA VAL A 143 9.85 -2.32 -6.80
C VAL A 143 9.97 -3.27 -7.98
N SER A 144 8.86 -3.52 -8.69
CA SER A 144 8.85 -4.34 -9.91
C SER A 144 9.16 -3.50 -11.12
N GLU A 145 8.57 -2.28 -11.20
CA GLU A 145 8.73 -1.36 -12.31
C GLU A 145 8.76 0.09 -11.82
N GLY A 146 9.55 0.94 -12.47
CA GLY A 146 9.63 2.37 -12.18
C GLY A 146 10.59 2.72 -11.05
N ILE A 147 10.29 3.80 -10.34
CA ILE A 147 11.13 4.38 -9.29
C ILE A 147 10.25 4.82 -8.12
N VAL A 148 10.67 4.49 -6.90
CA VAL A 148 10.01 4.87 -5.65
C VAL A 148 10.98 5.70 -4.82
N GLU A 149 10.50 6.80 -4.25
CA GLU A 149 11.14 7.45 -3.12
C GLU A 149 10.61 6.80 -1.83
N PHE A 150 11.46 6.06 -1.14
CA PHE A 150 11.13 5.34 0.08
C PHE A 150 11.77 6.03 1.28
N ALA A 151 10.95 6.49 2.21
CA ALA A 151 11.38 7.26 3.37
C ALA A 151 10.92 6.61 4.68
N ASP A 152 11.70 6.78 5.73
CA ASP A 152 11.31 6.48 7.12
C ASP A 152 10.43 7.59 7.71
N LEU A 153 10.08 7.45 9.00
CA LEU A 153 9.24 8.41 9.72
C LEU A 153 9.96 9.72 10.09
N VAL A 154 11.30 9.74 10.04
CA VAL A 154 12.09 10.96 10.33
C VAL A 154 12.54 11.68 9.05
N GLY A 155 12.10 11.17 7.87
CA GLY A 155 12.32 11.81 6.58
C GLY A 155 13.65 11.44 5.92
N GLN A 156 14.35 10.41 6.39
CA GLN A 156 15.48 9.85 5.65
C GLN A 156 14.95 9.05 4.48
N SER A 157 15.33 9.39 3.25
CA SER A 157 14.82 8.74 2.06
C SER A 157 15.90 8.07 1.22
N ARG A 158 15.47 7.10 0.42
CA ARG A 158 16.25 6.41 -0.61
C ARG A 158 15.41 6.25 -1.86
N THR A 159 16.07 6.38 -2.99
CA THR A 159 15.49 6.02 -4.28
C THR A 159 15.65 4.52 -4.49
N VAL A 160 14.53 3.83 -4.75
CA VAL A 160 14.49 2.39 -5.02
C VAL A 160 14.00 2.22 -6.46
N GLY A 161 14.82 1.65 -7.33
CA GLY A 161 14.51 1.42 -8.75
C GLY A 161 13.90 0.05 -9.01
N ALA A 162 13.54 -0.20 -10.25
CA ALA A 162 13.01 -1.48 -10.71
C ALA A 162 13.92 -2.65 -10.32
N THR A 163 13.33 -3.77 -9.91
CA THR A 163 13.99 -4.99 -9.42
C THR A 163 14.78 -4.83 -8.11
N GLN A 164 14.69 -3.68 -7.47
CA GLN A 164 15.37 -3.39 -6.21
C GLN A 164 14.44 -3.54 -5.01
N ILE A 165 15.06 -3.67 -3.85
CA ILE A 165 14.42 -3.79 -2.56
C ILE A 165 15.13 -2.88 -1.56
N SER A 166 14.36 -2.26 -0.67
CA SER A 166 14.89 -1.52 0.47
C SER A 166 14.12 -1.90 1.73
N VAL A 167 14.81 -1.90 2.86
CA VAL A 167 14.24 -2.25 4.18
C VAL A 167 14.55 -1.13 5.16
N VAL A 168 13.58 -0.73 5.97
CA VAL A 168 13.82 0.18 7.09
C VAL A 168 14.46 -0.62 8.23
N THR A 169 15.73 -0.34 8.49
CA THR A 169 16.50 -0.95 9.58
C THR A 169 17.13 0.18 10.38
N ASP A 170 17.03 0.10 11.71
CA ASP A 170 17.59 1.11 12.63
C ASP A 170 17.16 2.56 12.32
N GLY A 171 15.92 2.73 11.82
CA GLY A 171 15.32 4.02 11.55
C GLY A 171 15.72 4.67 10.22
N ALA A 172 16.34 3.92 9.29
CA ALA A 172 16.65 4.43 7.95
C ALA A 172 16.41 3.36 6.87
N PRO A 173 16.02 3.75 5.64
CA PRO A 173 15.95 2.85 4.50
C PRO A 173 17.35 2.34 4.12
N SER A 174 17.48 1.02 3.93
CA SER A 174 18.73 0.40 3.47
C SER A 174 19.07 0.81 2.03
N ASN A 175 20.36 0.76 1.68
CA ASN A 175 20.76 0.92 0.30
C ASN A 175 20.26 -0.28 -0.52
N PRO A 176 19.47 -0.07 -1.60
CA PRO A 176 18.90 -1.14 -2.40
C PRO A 176 19.94 -2.08 -3.03
N LEU A 177 21.13 -1.59 -3.35
CA LEU A 177 22.21 -2.41 -3.93
C LEU A 177 22.80 -3.37 -2.88
N ASP A 178 23.03 -2.89 -1.65
CA ASP A 178 23.53 -3.73 -0.55
C ASP A 178 22.51 -4.81 -0.18
N GLU A 179 21.22 -4.54 -0.34
CA GLU A 179 20.15 -5.51 -0.10
C GLU A 179 20.12 -6.63 -1.15
N LEU A 180 20.38 -6.29 -2.42
CA LEU A 180 20.50 -7.28 -3.49
C LEU A 180 21.72 -8.19 -3.27
N ASP A 181 22.87 -7.62 -2.92
CA ASP A 181 24.11 -8.36 -2.64
C ASP A 181 23.92 -9.28 -1.43
N ARG A 182 23.27 -8.81 -0.37
CA ARG A 182 22.94 -9.63 0.81
C ARG A 182 22.09 -10.84 0.43
N ARG A 183 21.10 -10.69 -0.43
CA ARG A 183 20.23 -11.79 -0.88
C ARG A 183 20.95 -12.76 -1.81
N ALA A 184 21.81 -12.26 -2.67
CA ALA A 184 22.62 -13.10 -3.54
C ALA A 184 23.57 -14.01 -2.71
N ASN A 185 24.13 -13.47 -1.62
CA ASN A 185 25.06 -14.19 -0.75
C ASN A 185 24.37 -15.18 0.21
N VAL A 186 23.10 -14.95 0.61
CA VAL A 186 22.33 -15.91 1.44
C VAL A 186 22.14 -17.28 0.72
N GLY A 187 22.25 -17.31 -0.62
CA GLY A 187 22.15 -18.54 -1.41
C GLY A 187 23.44 -19.38 -1.45
N ASP A 188 24.57 -18.82 -1.07
CA ASP A 188 25.88 -19.49 -1.17
C ASP A 188 26.35 -20.08 0.16
N ASP A 189 25.77 -19.72 1.30
CA ASP A 189 26.11 -20.27 2.62
C ASP A 189 25.47 -21.63 2.91
N GLY A 190 24.82 -22.24 1.94
CA GLY A 190 24.09 -23.52 2.05
C GLY A 190 24.82 -24.75 1.58
N GLY A 191 26.15 -24.74 1.47
CA GLY A 191 26.92 -25.95 1.34
C GLY A 191 26.96 -26.74 2.67
N PRO A 192 26.76 -28.07 2.68
CA PRO A 192 27.06 -28.89 3.87
C PRO A 192 28.58 -28.97 4.02
N GLY A 193 29.15 -27.89 4.51
CA GLY A 193 30.58 -27.73 4.66
C GLY A 193 30.95 -27.58 6.11
N ASP A 194 31.69 -28.53 6.60
CA ASP A 194 32.60 -28.49 7.73
C ASP A 194 31.95 -28.11 9.10
N PHE A 195 31.23 -29.05 9.63
CA PHE A 195 31.33 -29.24 11.08
C PHE A 195 32.75 -29.80 11.34
N ALA A 196 33.71 -28.90 11.49
CA ALA A 196 34.99 -29.27 12.04
C ALA A 196 34.75 -29.96 13.38
N ASP A 197 35.10 -31.22 13.46
CA ASP A 197 35.19 -32.02 14.68
C ASP A 197 35.95 -31.24 15.75
N GLY A 198 35.26 -30.53 16.59
CA GLY A 198 35.75 -30.05 17.86
C GLY A 198 35.50 -31.13 18.93
N PRO A 199 36.47 -31.48 19.79
CA PRO A 199 36.29 -32.55 20.75
C PRO A 199 35.28 -32.17 21.84
N GLY A 200 34.20 -32.89 21.86
CA GLY A 200 33.38 -33.27 23.00
C GLY A 200 32.95 -32.20 24.01
N ASP A 201 31.73 -31.74 23.91
CA ASP A 201 30.86 -31.67 25.10
C ASP A 201 29.39 -31.86 24.70
N SER A 202 28.87 -33.05 24.97
CA SER A 202 27.50 -33.46 24.69
C SER A 202 26.59 -32.99 25.83
N GLY A 203 26.26 -31.73 25.85
CA GLY A 203 25.21 -31.18 26.72
C GLY A 203 23.82 -31.43 26.14
N TYR A 204 23.19 -32.57 26.40
CA TYR A 204 21.78 -32.78 26.08
C TYR A 204 20.92 -31.99 27.05
N ILE A 205 20.15 -31.04 26.52
CA ILE A 205 19.06 -30.40 27.29
C ILE A 205 17.86 -31.36 27.24
N THR A 206 17.58 -32.03 28.37
CA THR A 206 16.38 -32.85 28.52
C THR A 206 15.26 -31.94 29.03
N VAL A 207 14.28 -31.64 28.19
CA VAL A 207 13.03 -30.96 28.61
C VAL A 207 12.08 -32.05 29.13
N ARG A 208 11.79 -32.05 30.45
CA ARG A 208 10.72 -32.85 31.04
C ARG A 208 9.45 -32.00 31.06
N TRP A 209 8.39 -32.57 30.55
CA TRP A 209 7.03 -32.08 30.74
C TRP A 209 6.42 -32.82 31.92
N ASP A 210 6.04 -32.08 32.98
CA ASP A 210 5.16 -32.54 34.05
C ASP A 210 3.73 -32.11 33.75
#